data_98611df3632a1e3e962bc78f5e802d8f
#
_entry.id   98611df3632a1e3e962bc78f5e802d8f
#
_cell.length_a   1.000
_cell.length_b   1.000
_cell.length_c   1.000
_cell.angle_alpha   90.00
_cell.angle_beta   90.00
_cell.angle_gamma   90.00
#
_symmetry.space_group_name_H-M   'P 1'
#
loop_
_entity.id
_entity.type
_entity.pdbx_description
1 polymer ?
#
loop_
_entity_poly.entity_id
_entity_poly.type
_entity_poly.pdbx_seq_one_letter_code
_entity_poly.pdbx_strand_id
1 'polypeptide(L)'
;MADVLDRVVGQPDAVAQLRAAVDAPVHAYLLVGPPGAGARGAATAFAAALLCPDGGCGQCRDCRLVLGGEHPDVVVLTPEGAFLRREDAGEIIRLATRSPVEGARKVLVLADMHRVQDDGPMLLKTIEEPPPSTVFVVLADTVPEELVTIASR
;
A
#
# COMPACT_ATOMS: atom_id res chain seq x y z
N MET A 1 1.72 -17.79 -17.72
CA MET A 1 0.52 -17.01 -17.48
C MET A 1 0.91 -15.68 -16.85
N ALA A 2 0.44 -14.56 -17.40
CA ALA A 2 0.78 -13.24 -16.88
C ALA A 2 0.10 -13.04 -15.52
N ASP A 3 0.86 -12.61 -14.53
CA ASP A 3 0.29 -12.29 -13.23
C ASP A 3 0.03 -10.78 -13.10
N VAL A 4 -0.55 -10.35 -11.99
CA VAL A 4 -0.92 -8.95 -11.80
C VAL A 4 0.29 -8.01 -11.85
N LEU A 5 1.47 -8.46 -11.43
CA LEU A 5 2.66 -7.62 -11.43
C LEU A 5 3.21 -7.41 -12.84
N ASP A 6 2.88 -8.26 -13.79
CA ASP A 6 3.24 -8.05 -15.20
C ASP A 6 2.54 -6.83 -15.81
N ARG A 7 1.50 -6.32 -15.16
CA ARG A 7 0.80 -5.11 -15.60
C ARG A 7 1.57 -3.83 -15.30
N VAL A 8 2.60 -3.91 -14.45
CA VAL A 8 3.44 -2.75 -14.12
C VAL A 8 4.48 -2.58 -15.22
N VAL A 9 4.40 -1.46 -15.93
CA VAL A 9 5.20 -1.21 -17.12
C VAL A 9 6.35 -0.27 -16.81
N GLY A 10 7.54 -0.58 -17.32
CA GLY A 10 8.69 0.32 -17.24
C GLY A 10 9.43 0.34 -15.91
N GLN A 11 9.14 -0.59 -15.00
CA GLN A 11 9.74 -0.63 -13.67
C GLN A 11 10.20 -2.06 -13.30
N PRO A 12 11.11 -2.66 -14.05
CA PRO A 12 11.46 -4.08 -13.84
C PRO A 12 12.09 -4.35 -12.47
N ASP A 13 12.89 -3.43 -11.95
CA ASP A 13 13.52 -3.62 -10.64
C ASP A 13 12.49 -3.57 -9.52
N ALA A 14 11.56 -2.62 -9.60
CA ALA A 14 10.47 -2.52 -8.63
C ALA A 14 9.58 -3.76 -8.66
N VAL A 15 9.25 -4.25 -9.85
CA VAL A 15 8.46 -5.48 -10.02
C VAL A 15 9.17 -6.67 -9.37
N ALA A 16 10.48 -6.80 -9.59
CA ALA A 16 11.26 -7.90 -9.00
C ALA A 16 11.23 -7.84 -7.46
N GLN A 17 11.36 -6.65 -6.89
CA GLN A 17 11.29 -6.47 -5.44
C GLN A 17 9.90 -6.80 -4.90
N LEU A 18 8.85 -6.39 -5.60
CA LEU A 18 7.48 -6.69 -5.18
C LEU A 18 7.19 -8.19 -5.26
N ARG A 19 7.67 -8.89 -6.28
CA ARG A 19 7.51 -10.34 -6.37
C ARG A 19 8.17 -11.06 -5.20
N ALA A 20 9.38 -10.65 -4.84
CA ALA A 20 10.06 -11.20 -3.67
C ALA A 20 9.29 -10.92 -2.38
N ALA A 21 8.69 -9.74 -2.27
CA ALA A 21 7.92 -9.33 -1.11
C ALA A 21 6.62 -10.14 -0.94
N VAL A 22 6.02 -10.60 -2.03
CA VAL A 22 4.81 -11.43 -1.95
C VAL A 22 5.08 -12.74 -1.21
N ASP A 23 6.26 -13.32 -1.40
CA ASP A 23 6.62 -14.59 -0.76
C ASP A 23 6.93 -14.43 0.73
N ALA A 24 7.43 -13.25 1.13
CA ALA A 24 7.79 -12.99 2.53
C ALA A 24 7.43 -11.54 2.88
N PRO A 25 6.13 -11.22 2.98
CA PRO A 25 5.70 -9.83 3.18
C PRO A 25 6.07 -9.31 4.56
N VAL A 26 6.50 -8.05 4.58
CA VAL A 26 6.67 -7.28 5.81
C VAL A 26 5.48 -6.36 5.99
N HIS A 27 5.45 -5.60 7.08
CA HIS A 27 4.28 -4.82 7.48
C HIS A 27 4.13 -3.48 6.76
N ALA A 28 5.16 -2.96 6.12
CA ALA A 28 5.09 -1.66 5.45
C ALA A 28 6.05 -1.58 4.27
N TYR A 29 5.61 -0.90 3.21
CA TYR A 29 6.40 -0.65 2.00
C TYR A 29 6.27 0.82 1.62
N LEU A 30 7.34 1.39 1.08
CA LEU A 30 7.34 2.74 0.54
C LEU A 30 7.68 2.66 -0.95
N LEU A 31 6.73 3.09 -1.79
CA LEU A 31 6.93 3.18 -3.23
C LEU A 31 7.12 4.65 -3.60
N VAL A 32 8.30 5.00 -4.09
CA VAL A 32 8.65 6.38 -4.42
C VAL A 32 8.83 6.50 -5.92
N GLY A 33 8.18 7.51 -6.49
CA GLY A 33 8.33 7.80 -7.91
C GLY A 33 7.60 9.08 -8.27
N PRO A 34 8.02 9.74 -9.36
CA PRO A 34 7.36 10.98 -9.80
C PRO A 34 5.91 10.69 -10.22
N PRO A 35 5.05 11.71 -10.25
CA PRO A 35 3.69 11.54 -10.78
C PRO A 35 3.74 10.93 -12.18
N GLY A 36 2.87 9.96 -12.44
CA GLY A 36 2.84 9.26 -13.72
C GLY A 36 3.78 8.05 -13.83
N ALA A 37 4.59 7.76 -12.80
CA ALA A 37 5.48 6.59 -12.82
C ALA A 37 4.75 5.27 -12.57
N GLY A 38 3.44 5.30 -12.28
CA GLY A 38 2.65 4.09 -12.10
C GLY A 38 2.65 3.53 -10.70
N ALA A 39 3.03 4.32 -9.68
CA ALA A 39 3.10 3.83 -8.30
C ALA A 39 1.74 3.31 -7.79
N ARG A 40 0.65 4.00 -8.11
CA ARG A 40 -0.69 3.58 -7.69
C ARG A 40 -1.08 2.25 -8.33
N GLY A 41 -0.79 2.08 -9.61
CA GLY A 41 -1.04 0.82 -10.32
C GLY A 41 -0.19 -0.32 -9.75
N ALA A 42 1.07 -0.03 -9.44
CA ALA A 42 1.96 -1.01 -8.82
C ALA A 42 1.47 -1.42 -7.43
N ALA A 43 0.99 -0.46 -6.64
CA ALA A 43 0.43 -0.75 -5.32
C ALA A 43 -0.82 -1.63 -5.42
N THR A 44 -1.70 -1.34 -6.37
CA THR A 44 -2.91 -2.13 -6.59
C THR A 44 -2.56 -3.56 -7.00
N ALA A 45 -1.62 -3.72 -7.93
CA ALA A 45 -1.16 -5.03 -8.36
C ALA A 45 -0.52 -5.82 -7.21
N PHE A 46 0.27 -5.14 -6.39
CA PHE A 46 0.89 -5.76 -5.23
C PHE A 46 -0.14 -6.20 -4.20
N ALA A 47 -1.15 -5.36 -3.94
CA ALA A 47 -2.24 -5.71 -3.04
C ALA A 47 -2.98 -6.96 -3.54
N ALA A 48 -3.26 -7.04 -4.84
CA ALA A 48 -3.88 -8.22 -5.44
C ALA A 48 -3.02 -9.45 -5.22
N ALA A 49 -1.71 -9.34 -5.42
CA ALA A 49 -0.78 -10.45 -5.23
C ALA A 49 -0.73 -10.92 -3.78
N LEU A 50 -0.81 -9.99 -2.82
CA LEU A 50 -0.80 -10.33 -1.40
C LEU A 50 -2.06 -11.07 -0.96
N LEU A 51 -3.21 -10.77 -1.56
CA LEU A 51 -4.49 -11.39 -1.18
C LEU A 51 -4.81 -12.64 -2.00
N CYS A 52 -4.19 -12.79 -3.16
CA CYS A 52 -4.44 -13.94 -4.02
C CYS A 52 -3.75 -15.19 -3.46
N PRO A 53 -4.47 -16.34 -3.35
CA PRO A 53 -3.84 -17.59 -2.90
C PRO A 53 -2.68 -18.04 -3.77
N ASP A 54 -2.70 -17.66 -5.05
CA ASP A 54 -1.67 -18.04 -6.02
C ASP A 54 -0.64 -16.94 -6.29
N GLY A 55 -0.59 -15.93 -5.42
CA GLY A 55 0.41 -14.87 -5.53
C GLY A 55 0.15 -13.85 -6.62
N GLY A 56 -1.07 -13.72 -7.11
CA GLY A 56 -1.44 -12.70 -8.11
C GLY A 56 -1.80 -13.24 -9.47
N CYS A 57 -2.68 -14.23 -9.52
CA CYS A 57 -3.08 -14.85 -10.80
C CYS A 57 -3.81 -13.89 -11.76
N GLY A 58 -4.41 -12.82 -11.23
CA GLY A 58 -5.14 -11.85 -12.04
C GLY A 58 -6.54 -12.27 -12.45
N GLN A 59 -6.96 -13.48 -12.10
CA GLN A 59 -8.21 -14.07 -12.57
C GLN A 59 -9.18 -14.46 -11.45
N CYS A 60 -8.69 -14.71 -10.25
CA CYS A 60 -9.54 -15.11 -9.13
C CYS A 60 -10.42 -13.93 -8.65
N ARG A 61 -11.38 -14.24 -7.79
CA ARG A 61 -12.27 -13.24 -7.24
C ARG A 61 -11.49 -12.11 -6.55
N ASP A 62 -10.51 -12.46 -5.71
CA ASP A 62 -9.73 -11.45 -4.98
C ASP A 62 -8.98 -10.53 -5.95
N CYS A 63 -8.29 -11.08 -6.94
CA CYS A 63 -7.57 -10.26 -7.92
C CYS A 63 -8.52 -9.33 -8.67
N ARG A 64 -9.67 -9.85 -9.12
CA ARG A 64 -10.63 -9.02 -9.86
C ARG A 64 -11.19 -7.89 -9.00
N LEU A 65 -11.50 -8.16 -7.74
CA LEU A 65 -12.03 -7.13 -6.85
C LEU A 65 -10.97 -6.09 -6.52
N VAL A 66 -9.72 -6.50 -6.26
CA VAL A 66 -8.65 -5.55 -5.98
C VAL A 66 -8.38 -4.66 -7.20
N LEU A 67 -8.26 -5.25 -8.37
CA LEU A 67 -7.98 -4.49 -9.59
C LEU A 67 -9.13 -3.56 -9.95
N GLY A 68 -10.35 -3.90 -9.58
CA GLY A 68 -11.52 -3.06 -9.78
C GLY A 68 -11.77 -2.03 -8.67
N GLY A 69 -10.95 -2.04 -7.62
CA GLY A 69 -11.11 -1.11 -6.51
C GLY A 69 -12.25 -1.44 -5.56
N GLU A 70 -12.71 -2.69 -5.54
CA GLU A 70 -13.92 -3.09 -4.81
C GLU A 70 -13.66 -4.12 -3.70
N HIS A 71 -12.40 -4.51 -3.45
CA HIS A 71 -12.12 -5.49 -2.41
C HIS A 71 -12.25 -4.86 -1.03
N PRO A 72 -12.99 -5.47 -0.08
CA PRO A 72 -13.21 -4.88 1.24
C PRO A 72 -11.94 -4.81 2.11
N ASP A 73 -10.93 -5.62 1.82
CA ASP A 73 -9.69 -5.65 2.58
C ASP A 73 -8.56 -4.81 1.95
N VAL A 74 -8.85 -4.08 0.88
CA VAL A 74 -7.92 -3.15 0.26
C VAL A 74 -8.56 -1.77 0.23
N VAL A 75 -7.94 -0.82 0.92
CA VAL A 75 -8.44 0.55 0.97
C VAL A 75 -7.36 1.49 0.48
N VAL A 76 -7.70 2.37 -0.46
CA VAL A 76 -6.81 3.41 -0.96
C VAL A 76 -7.25 4.73 -0.34
N LEU A 77 -6.35 5.37 0.39
CA LEU A 77 -6.60 6.64 1.06
C LEU A 77 -5.72 7.71 0.46
N THR A 78 -6.35 8.82 0.05
CA THR A 78 -5.64 9.98 -0.50
C THR A 78 -5.99 11.20 0.34
N PRO A 79 -4.99 11.98 0.82
CA PRO A 79 -5.29 13.20 1.56
C PRO A 79 -6.10 14.17 0.70
N GLU A 80 -7.10 14.80 1.31
CA GLU A 80 -7.83 15.89 0.68
C GLU A 80 -7.07 17.19 0.95
N GLY A 81 -6.94 18.03 -0.08
CA GLY A 81 -6.23 19.29 0.06
C GLY A 81 -4.72 19.15 0.00
N ALA A 82 -4.01 20.17 0.48
CA ALA A 82 -2.56 20.25 0.34
C ALA A 82 -1.80 19.35 1.32
N PHE A 83 -2.39 19.05 2.48
CA PHE A 83 -1.71 18.33 3.55
C PHE A 83 -2.62 17.28 4.17
N LEU A 84 -1.99 16.24 4.74
CA LEU A 84 -2.70 15.25 5.53
C LEU A 84 -3.22 15.92 6.81
N ARG A 85 -4.53 15.82 7.06
CA ARG A 85 -5.15 16.40 8.23
C ARG A 85 -5.17 15.40 9.39
N ARG A 86 -5.38 15.91 10.61
CA ARG A 86 -5.50 15.05 11.79
C ARG A 86 -6.62 14.03 11.64
N GLU A 87 -7.75 14.44 11.07
CA GLU A 87 -8.88 13.55 10.82
C GLU A 87 -8.52 12.42 9.86
N ASP A 88 -7.69 12.71 8.86
CA ASP A 88 -7.22 11.71 7.91
C ASP A 88 -6.32 10.69 8.60
N ALA A 89 -5.40 11.16 9.45
CA ALA A 89 -4.53 10.27 10.21
C ALA A 89 -5.33 9.38 11.16
N GLY A 90 -6.33 9.94 11.84
CA GLY A 90 -7.23 9.19 12.70
C GLY A 90 -8.00 8.10 11.98
N GLU A 91 -8.49 8.41 10.77
CA GLU A 91 -9.19 7.43 9.93
C GLU A 91 -8.25 6.29 9.50
N ILE A 92 -7.01 6.61 9.13
CA ILE A 92 -6.02 5.61 8.76
C ILE A 92 -5.77 4.66 9.94
N ILE A 93 -5.56 5.21 11.13
CA ILE A 93 -5.31 4.41 12.33
C ILE A 93 -6.53 3.53 12.65
N ARG A 94 -7.72 4.08 12.55
CA ARG A 94 -8.97 3.35 12.79
C ARG A 94 -9.10 2.17 11.84
N LEU A 95 -8.84 2.40 10.55
CA LEU A 95 -8.91 1.33 9.55
C LEU A 95 -7.82 0.29 9.76
N ALA A 96 -6.63 0.70 10.16
CA ALA A 96 -5.51 -0.21 10.38
C ALA A 96 -5.76 -1.18 11.53
N THR A 97 -6.52 -0.74 12.55
CA THR A 97 -6.78 -1.58 13.73
C THR A 97 -7.94 -2.55 13.55
N ARG A 98 -8.70 -2.43 12.47
CA ARG A 98 -9.80 -3.37 12.20
C ARG A 98 -9.26 -4.66 11.58
N SER A 99 -9.89 -5.77 11.95
CA SER A 99 -9.56 -7.06 11.34
C SER A 99 -9.96 -7.09 9.85
N PRO A 100 -9.28 -7.90 9.03
CA PRO A 100 -9.73 -8.13 7.65
C PRO A 100 -11.17 -8.69 7.62
N VAL A 101 -11.91 -8.31 6.57
CA VAL A 101 -13.30 -8.75 6.42
C VAL A 101 -13.36 -10.17 5.86
N GLU A 102 -12.59 -10.46 4.82
CA GLU A 102 -12.65 -11.73 4.10
C GLU A 102 -11.31 -12.47 4.11
N GLY A 103 -10.21 -11.75 3.97
CA GLY A 103 -8.89 -12.34 3.79
C GLY A 103 -8.12 -12.51 5.08
N ALA A 104 -6.92 -13.02 4.96
CA ALA A 104 -5.98 -13.15 6.06
C ALA A 104 -5.25 -11.84 6.35
N ARG A 105 -5.31 -10.89 5.42
CA ARG A 105 -4.59 -9.61 5.50
C ARG A 105 -5.47 -8.46 5.01
N LYS A 106 -5.15 -7.28 5.52
CA LYS A 106 -5.71 -6.02 5.05
C LYS A 106 -4.56 -5.20 4.47
N VAL A 107 -4.79 -4.57 3.33
CA VAL A 107 -3.81 -3.70 2.69
C VAL A 107 -4.34 -2.27 2.66
N LEU A 108 -3.59 -1.36 3.27
CA LEU A 108 -3.91 0.07 3.24
C LEU A 108 -2.90 0.76 2.34
N VAL A 109 -3.38 1.30 1.23
CA VAL A 109 -2.58 2.07 0.29
C VAL A 109 -2.75 3.54 0.63
N LEU A 110 -1.66 4.17 1.08
CA LEU A 110 -1.67 5.58 1.47
C LEU A 110 -1.03 6.39 0.36
N ALA A 111 -1.85 7.03 -0.46
CA ALA A 111 -1.39 7.80 -1.61
C ALA A 111 -0.98 9.21 -1.22
N ASP A 112 -0.06 9.79 -1.99
CA ASP A 112 0.38 11.18 -1.83
C ASP A 112 0.90 11.53 -0.44
N MET A 113 1.62 10.60 0.18
CA MET A 113 2.09 10.77 1.56
C MET A 113 3.24 11.77 1.69
N HIS A 114 3.76 12.29 0.58
CA HIS A 114 4.67 13.43 0.62
C HIS A 114 4.01 14.70 1.19
N ARG A 115 2.69 14.70 1.34
CA ARG A 115 1.93 15.80 1.94
C ARG A 115 1.81 15.69 3.46
N VAL A 116 2.45 14.70 4.09
CA VAL A 116 2.41 14.54 5.54
C VAL A 116 3.13 15.70 6.22
N GLN A 117 2.50 16.27 7.27
CA GLN A 117 3.08 17.35 8.06
C GLN A 117 2.93 17.08 9.57
N ASP A 118 2.23 17.96 10.28
CA ASP A 118 2.22 18.00 11.74
C ASP A 118 1.76 16.70 12.41
N ASP A 119 0.89 15.92 11.76
CA ASP A 119 0.36 14.68 12.32
C ASP A 119 1.15 13.44 11.88
N GLY A 120 2.28 13.65 11.19
CA GLY A 120 3.15 12.58 10.73
C GLY A 120 3.63 11.64 11.82
N PRO A 121 4.11 12.12 12.98
CA PRO A 121 4.62 11.24 14.03
C PRO A 121 3.61 10.21 14.54
N MET A 122 2.35 10.61 14.70
CA MET A 122 1.29 9.69 15.14
C MET A 122 1.05 8.59 14.11
N LEU A 123 0.99 8.98 12.84
CA LEU A 123 0.81 8.04 11.74
C LEU A 123 2.02 7.12 11.59
N LEU A 124 3.24 7.66 11.72
CA LEU A 124 4.46 6.88 11.64
C LEU A 124 4.49 5.75 12.65
N LYS A 125 4.08 6.03 13.89
CA LYS A 125 4.04 5.00 14.92
C LYS A 125 3.14 3.84 14.51
N THR A 126 1.97 4.13 13.95
CA THR A 126 1.04 3.12 13.49
C THR A 126 1.62 2.31 12.33
N ILE A 127 2.30 2.97 11.40
CA ILE A 127 2.93 2.30 10.25
C ILE A 127 4.10 1.42 10.68
N GLU A 128 4.87 1.86 11.68
CA GLU A 128 6.01 1.08 12.19
C GLU A 128 5.58 -0.14 12.99
N GLU A 129 4.46 -0.05 13.70
CA GLU A 129 3.95 -1.09 14.56
C GLU A 129 2.47 -1.39 14.25
N PRO A 130 2.15 -1.85 13.03
CA PRO A 130 0.77 -2.13 12.68
C PRO A 130 0.28 -3.44 13.32
N PRO A 131 -1.05 -3.64 13.40
CA PRO A 131 -1.57 -4.96 13.76
C PRO A 131 -1.03 -6.04 12.83
N PRO A 132 -0.90 -7.29 13.30
CA PRO A 132 -0.23 -8.35 12.52
C PRO A 132 -0.83 -8.63 11.14
N SER A 133 -2.12 -8.40 10.97
CA SER A 133 -2.80 -8.69 9.70
C SER A 133 -2.87 -7.48 8.75
N THR A 134 -2.26 -6.34 9.11
CA THR A 134 -2.32 -5.12 8.31
C THR A 134 -0.99 -4.88 7.60
N VAL A 135 -1.06 -4.58 6.30
CA VAL A 135 0.10 -4.22 5.49
C VAL A 135 -0.13 -2.81 4.95
N PHE A 136 0.84 -1.93 5.16
CA PHE A 136 0.81 -0.58 4.60
C PHE A 136 1.62 -0.51 3.32
N VAL A 137 1.06 0.14 2.30
CA VAL A 137 1.78 0.50 1.07
C VAL A 137 1.69 2.00 0.94
N VAL A 138 2.80 2.68 1.15
CA VAL A 138 2.85 4.14 1.17
C VAL A 138 3.39 4.64 -0.16
N LEU A 139 2.68 5.57 -0.77
CA LEU A 139 3.06 6.15 -2.07
C LEU A 139 3.46 7.61 -1.88
N ALA A 140 4.60 7.99 -2.43
CA ALA A 140 5.08 9.37 -2.39
C ALA A 140 5.87 9.68 -3.66
N ASP A 141 5.90 10.94 -4.08
CA ASP A 141 6.73 11.35 -5.21
C ASP A 141 8.20 11.56 -4.79
N THR A 142 8.41 11.87 -3.52
CA THR A 142 9.74 11.95 -2.91
C THR A 142 9.63 11.31 -1.53
N VAL A 143 10.77 10.98 -0.91
CA VAL A 143 10.74 10.46 0.46
C VAL A 143 10.45 11.62 1.41
N PRO A 144 9.26 11.66 2.04
CA PRO A 144 8.96 12.70 3.03
C PRO A 144 9.93 12.58 4.21
N GLU A 145 10.34 13.72 4.76
CA GLU A 145 11.25 13.73 5.89
C GLU A 145 10.70 12.92 7.07
N GLU A 146 9.39 13.02 7.30
CA GLU A 146 8.71 12.30 8.37
C GLU A 146 8.68 10.79 8.15
N LEU A 147 8.90 10.33 6.91
CA LEU A 147 8.84 8.91 6.55
C LEU A 147 10.23 8.30 6.30
N VAL A 148 11.32 9.03 6.55
CA VAL A 148 12.68 8.53 6.34
C VAL A 148 12.93 7.23 7.10
N THR A 149 12.41 7.14 8.33
CA THR A 149 12.56 5.94 9.16
C THR A 149 11.99 4.70 8.48
N ILE A 150 10.84 4.84 7.81
CA ILE A 150 10.22 3.72 7.07
C ILE A 150 11.07 3.37 5.85
N ALA A 151 11.52 4.37 5.10
CA ALA A 151 12.30 4.16 3.89
C ALA A 151 13.63 3.44 4.16
N SER A 152 14.19 3.60 5.35
CA SER A 152 15.46 2.99 5.72
C SER A 152 15.33 1.52 6.13
N ARG A 153 14.12 1.00 6.17
CA ARG A 153 13.82 -0.39 6.53
C ARG A 153 13.39 -1.19 5.33
#